data_35a7ef79c4ebf09ae4556dc758cc5825
#
_entry.id   35a7ef79c4ebf09ae4556dc758cc5825
#
_cell.length_a   1.000
_cell.length_b   1.000
_cell.length_c   1.000
_cell.angle_alpha   90.00
_cell.angle_beta   90.00
_cell.angle_gamma   90.00
#
_symmetry.space_group_name_H-M   'P 1'
#
loop_
_entity.id
_entity.type
_entity.pdbx_description
1 polymer ?
#
loop_
_entity_poly.entity_id
_entity_poly.type
_entity_poly.pdbx_seq_one_letter_code
_entity_poly.pdbx_strand_id
1 'polypeptide(L)'
;DHIGSVRDTLPGRDGYALSGITLVGSLIHFDKLVDRGWPDYDFPSREKVLAADKGFIEHYFRFIEHQRSLGMVAEKFENGSRKQFAMKYDPKPYARDFEIRNLASNGEMWTGKGMKTRKMYSGDINLFDENMNSCAIRLRYGKFSYYNGGDLSGGNLDMPSYPSKERDFESQIAGVCG
;
A
#
# COMPACT_ATOMS: atom_id res chain seq x y z
N ASP A 1 -1.72 -4.72 -3.87
CA ASP A 1 -1.07 -5.36 -2.73
C ASP A 1 -0.09 -6.44 -3.06
N HIS A 2 -0.35 -7.31 -4.03
CA HIS A 2 0.58 -8.34 -4.45
C HIS A 2 1.37 -7.89 -5.67
N ILE A 3 2.68 -7.82 -5.52
CA ILE A 3 3.58 -7.55 -6.64
C ILE A 3 3.71 -8.76 -7.58
N GLY A 4 3.21 -9.91 -7.17
CA GLY A 4 3.23 -11.15 -7.91
C GLY A 4 4.16 -12.20 -7.31
N SER A 5 4.36 -13.31 -8.02
CA SER A 5 5.18 -14.43 -7.57
C SER A 5 6.18 -14.83 -8.64
N VAL A 6 7.39 -15.21 -8.23
CA VAL A 6 8.41 -15.74 -9.15
C VAL A 6 7.93 -17.03 -9.85
N ARG A 7 7.05 -17.79 -9.21
CA ARG A 7 6.56 -19.08 -9.76
C ARG A 7 5.67 -18.92 -10.99
N ASP A 8 4.96 -17.81 -11.08
CA ASP A 8 3.94 -17.57 -12.10
C ASP A 8 4.37 -16.48 -13.09
N THR A 9 5.67 -16.26 -13.22
CA THR A 9 6.19 -15.21 -14.09
C THR A 9 6.17 -15.62 -15.57
N LEU A 10 5.78 -14.65 -16.41
CA LEU A 10 5.98 -14.70 -17.84
C LEU A 10 7.27 -13.94 -18.21
N PRO A 11 7.91 -14.29 -19.34
CA PRO A 11 9.05 -13.52 -19.84
C PRO A 11 8.66 -12.06 -20.07
N GLY A 12 9.40 -11.14 -19.45
CA GLY A 12 9.24 -9.71 -19.68
C GLY A 12 10.09 -9.23 -20.85
N ARG A 13 9.71 -8.07 -21.42
CA ARG A 13 10.45 -7.46 -22.53
C ARG A 13 11.53 -6.49 -22.06
N ASP A 14 11.34 -5.87 -20.91
CA ASP A 14 12.11 -4.68 -20.47
C ASP A 14 13.00 -5.00 -19.25
N GLY A 15 13.48 -6.23 -19.15
CA GLY A 15 14.42 -6.66 -18.12
C GLY A 15 13.78 -7.00 -16.76
N TYR A 16 12.46 -7.10 -16.70
CA TYR A 16 11.73 -7.58 -15.51
C TYR A 16 10.73 -8.68 -15.88
N ALA A 17 10.44 -9.55 -14.93
CA ALA A 17 9.45 -10.61 -15.08
C ALA A 17 8.03 -10.07 -14.94
N LEU A 18 7.08 -10.67 -15.65
CA LEU A 18 5.67 -10.27 -15.64
C LEU A 18 4.87 -11.15 -14.68
N SER A 19 4.35 -10.56 -13.62
CA SER A 19 3.43 -11.19 -12.66
C SER A 19 2.72 -10.10 -11.86
N GLY A 20 1.46 -10.30 -11.50
CA GLY A 20 0.72 -9.29 -10.73
C GLY A 20 0.76 -7.90 -11.39
N ILE A 21 1.18 -6.89 -10.62
CA ILE A 21 1.19 -5.49 -11.08
C ILE A 21 2.12 -5.26 -12.29
N THR A 22 3.21 -6.01 -12.42
CA THR A 22 4.13 -5.84 -13.55
C THR A 22 3.50 -6.29 -14.86
N LEU A 23 2.65 -7.34 -14.82
CA LEU A 23 1.86 -7.75 -15.97
C LEU A 23 0.81 -6.70 -16.33
N VAL A 24 0.07 -6.18 -15.34
CA VAL A 24 -0.92 -5.12 -15.57
C VAL A 24 -0.27 -3.90 -16.20
N GLY A 25 0.85 -3.44 -15.65
CA GLY A 25 1.56 -2.27 -16.17
C GLY A 25 2.24 -2.47 -17.53
N SER A 26 2.43 -3.73 -17.97
CA SER A 26 2.87 -4.00 -19.34
C SER A 26 1.75 -3.83 -20.38
N LEU A 27 0.50 -3.81 -19.94
CA LEU A 27 -0.69 -3.69 -20.79
C LEU A 27 -1.34 -2.32 -20.68
N ILE A 28 -1.24 -1.67 -19.52
CA ILE A 28 -1.88 -0.39 -19.20
C ILE A 28 -0.81 0.57 -18.69
N HIS A 29 -0.71 1.76 -19.29
CA HIS A 29 0.17 2.81 -18.80
C HIS A 29 -0.33 3.38 -17.46
N PHE A 30 0.58 3.52 -16.50
CA PHE A 30 0.32 4.18 -15.22
C PHE A 30 0.84 5.61 -15.24
N ASP A 31 -0.03 6.58 -14.98
CA ASP A 31 0.41 7.96 -14.74
C ASP A 31 1.11 8.10 -13.37
N LYS A 32 0.62 7.35 -12.37
CA LYS A 32 1.13 7.40 -10.99
C LYS A 32 1.05 6.03 -10.32
N LEU A 33 2.09 5.71 -9.58
CA LEU A 33 2.15 4.61 -8.62
C LEU A 33 2.39 5.19 -7.22
N VAL A 34 1.56 4.82 -6.26
CA VAL A 34 1.78 5.11 -4.84
C VAL A 34 2.05 3.80 -4.13
N ASP A 35 3.23 3.67 -3.60
CA ASP A 35 3.77 2.42 -3.06
C ASP A 35 4.16 2.58 -1.60
N ARG A 36 4.09 1.50 -0.80
CA ARG A 36 4.36 1.52 0.64
C ARG A 36 5.79 1.93 1.01
N GLY A 37 6.77 1.65 0.15
CA GLY A 37 8.17 1.75 0.50
C GLY A 37 9.09 2.40 -0.53
N TRP A 38 8.64 2.61 -1.76
CA TRP A 38 9.46 3.19 -2.83
C TRP A 38 10.00 4.59 -2.45
N PRO A 39 11.27 4.91 -2.70
CA PRO A 39 12.30 4.03 -3.31
C PRO A 39 13.07 3.18 -2.27
N ASP A 40 12.95 3.48 -0.99
CA ASP A 40 13.90 3.03 0.03
C ASP A 40 13.57 1.63 0.58
N TYR A 41 12.30 1.30 0.71
CA TYR A 41 11.84 0.08 1.37
C TYR A 41 12.51 -0.15 2.72
N ASP A 42 12.58 0.93 3.50
CA ASP A 42 13.28 1.02 4.79
C ASP A 42 12.53 0.34 5.95
N PHE A 43 11.28 -0.10 5.71
CA PHE A 43 10.47 -0.75 6.74
C PHE A 43 10.10 -2.21 6.37
N PRO A 44 10.29 -3.18 7.28
CA PRO A 44 11.00 -3.12 8.56
C PRO A 44 12.50 -2.86 8.39
N SER A 45 13.10 -3.30 7.29
CA SER A 45 14.41 -2.93 6.74
C SER A 45 14.51 -3.40 5.31
N ARG A 46 15.29 -2.71 4.48
CA ARG A 46 15.52 -3.07 3.08
C ARG A 46 16.05 -4.50 2.93
N GLU A 47 16.97 -4.90 3.80
CA GLU A 47 17.53 -6.26 3.79
C GLU A 47 16.45 -7.33 3.96
N LYS A 48 15.55 -7.14 4.93
CA LYS A 48 14.45 -8.07 5.18
C LYS A 48 13.46 -8.12 4.02
N VAL A 49 13.14 -6.99 3.43
CA VAL A 49 12.25 -6.92 2.27
C VAL A 49 12.84 -7.69 1.09
N LEU A 50 14.12 -7.48 0.77
CA LEU A 50 14.82 -8.19 -0.30
C LEU A 50 14.90 -9.70 -0.04
N ALA A 51 15.10 -10.10 1.22
CA ALA A 51 15.20 -11.51 1.60
C ALA A 51 13.85 -12.24 1.55
N ALA A 52 12.76 -11.55 1.90
CA ALA A 52 11.43 -12.16 2.00
C ALA A 52 10.86 -12.57 0.64
N ASP A 53 11.15 -11.81 -0.41
CA ASP A 53 10.49 -11.96 -1.71
C ASP A 53 11.31 -12.75 -2.75
N LYS A 54 12.33 -13.49 -2.32
CA LYS A 54 13.11 -14.41 -3.15
C LYS A 54 13.54 -13.83 -4.51
N GLY A 55 13.84 -12.54 -4.55
CA GLY A 55 14.35 -11.84 -5.73
C GLY A 55 13.27 -11.24 -6.65
N PHE A 56 11.97 -11.46 -6.41
CA PHE A 56 10.94 -10.83 -7.25
C PHE A 56 10.84 -9.32 -7.03
N ILE A 57 11.15 -8.83 -5.84
CA ILE A 57 11.16 -7.40 -5.54
C ILE A 57 12.12 -6.62 -6.47
N GLU A 58 13.22 -7.23 -6.90
CA GLU A 58 14.14 -6.62 -7.86
C GLU A 58 13.49 -6.43 -9.24
N HIS A 59 12.66 -7.40 -9.68
CA HIS A 59 11.88 -7.27 -10.91
C HIS A 59 10.86 -6.15 -10.80
N TYR A 60 10.23 -6.02 -9.63
CA TYR A 60 9.32 -4.92 -9.33
C TYR A 60 10.03 -3.57 -9.37
N PHE A 61 11.22 -3.45 -8.81
CA PHE A 61 12.00 -2.21 -8.89
C PHE A 61 12.37 -1.85 -10.33
N ARG A 62 12.81 -2.83 -11.14
CA ARG A 62 13.09 -2.61 -12.56
C ARG A 62 11.83 -2.17 -13.33
N PHE A 63 10.70 -2.78 -12.99
CA PHE A 63 9.40 -2.35 -13.53
C PHE A 63 9.10 -0.89 -13.20
N ILE A 64 9.25 -0.47 -11.94
CA ILE A 64 9.02 0.93 -11.55
C ILE A 64 9.95 1.85 -12.34
N GLU A 65 11.24 1.55 -12.42
CA GLU A 65 12.20 2.37 -13.17
C GLU A 65 11.84 2.45 -14.66
N HIS A 66 11.45 1.34 -15.26
CA HIS A 66 10.98 1.33 -16.63
C HIS A 66 9.72 2.22 -16.80
N GLN A 67 8.71 2.06 -15.97
CA GLN A 67 7.49 2.90 -16.05
C GLN A 67 7.79 4.38 -15.81
N ARG A 68 8.73 4.70 -14.92
CA ARG A 68 9.21 6.08 -14.71
C ARG A 68 9.89 6.66 -15.94
N SER A 69 10.65 5.85 -16.67
CA SER A 69 11.25 6.30 -17.95
C SER A 69 10.21 6.61 -19.01
N LEU A 70 9.00 6.04 -18.89
CA LEU A 70 7.83 6.33 -19.74
C LEU A 70 6.94 7.47 -19.21
N GLY A 71 7.34 8.11 -18.09
CA GLY A 71 6.65 9.26 -17.54
C GLY A 71 5.80 9.01 -16.29
N MET A 72 5.76 7.78 -15.77
CA MET A 72 5.07 7.48 -14.52
C MET A 72 5.74 8.18 -13.33
N VAL A 73 4.92 8.74 -12.43
CA VAL A 73 5.38 9.25 -11.13
C VAL A 73 5.23 8.15 -10.07
N ALA A 74 6.33 7.80 -9.40
CA ALA A 74 6.30 6.87 -8.27
C ALA A 74 6.51 7.63 -6.95
N GLU A 75 5.62 7.44 -5.98
CA GLU A 75 5.64 8.11 -4.68
C GLU A 75 5.54 7.08 -3.53
N LYS A 76 6.22 7.37 -2.41
CA LYS A 76 5.98 6.64 -1.16
C LYS A 76 4.61 7.02 -0.59
N PHE A 77 3.88 6.04 -0.09
CA PHE A 77 2.59 6.24 0.55
C PHE A 77 2.76 7.07 1.84
N GLU A 78 2.07 8.20 1.94
CA GLU A 78 2.13 9.11 3.07
C GLU A 78 0.90 8.93 3.95
N ASN A 79 1.06 8.35 5.14
CA ASN A 79 -0.02 8.20 6.12
C ASN A 79 -0.60 9.57 6.49
N GLY A 80 -1.94 9.67 6.48
CA GLY A 80 -2.67 10.92 6.75
C GLY A 80 -2.79 11.87 5.55
N SER A 81 -2.13 11.62 4.44
CA SER A 81 -2.23 12.44 3.23
C SER A 81 -3.62 12.34 2.59
N ARG A 82 -4.06 13.46 2.00
CA ARG A 82 -5.23 13.54 1.11
C ARG A 82 -4.85 14.16 -0.25
N LYS A 83 -3.56 14.25 -0.52
CA LYS A 83 -3.06 14.93 -1.72
C LYS A 83 -2.49 13.98 -2.76
N GLN A 84 -2.20 12.73 -2.38
CA GLN A 84 -1.58 11.78 -3.30
C GLN A 84 -2.55 11.26 -4.36
N PHE A 85 -3.86 11.28 -4.05
CA PHE A 85 -4.91 10.89 -4.99
C PHE A 85 -5.86 12.06 -5.21
N ALA A 86 -6.13 12.37 -6.47
CA ALA A 86 -7.03 13.44 -6.85
C ALA A 86 -7.82 13.02 -8.10
N MET A 87 -8.97 13.62 -8.29
CA MET A 87 -9.68 13.47 -9.56
C MET A 87 -8.85 14.07 -10.68
N LYS A 88 -8.66 13.31 -11.75
CA LYS A 88 -7.86 13.72 -12.93
C LYS A 88 -8.58 14.75 -13.76
N TYR A 89 -9.90 14.60 -13.94
CA TYR A 89 -10.71 15.44 -14.79
C TYR A 89 -11.63 16.34 -13.95
N ASP A 90 -11.59 17.63 -14.23
CA ASP A 90 -12.41 18.67 -13.63
C ASP A 90 -12.55 18.55 -12.08
N PRO A 91 -11.45 18.64 -11.31
CA PRO A 91 -11.47 18.39 -9.87
C PRO A 91 -12.22 19.49 -9.07
N LYS A 92 -12.38 20.70 -9.63
CA LYS A 92 -12.92 21.86 -8.90
C LYS A 92 -14.36 21.68 -8.42
N PRO A 93 -15.32 21.21 -9.26
CA PRO A 93 -16.69 21.00 -8.82
C PRO A 93 -16.83 19.98 -7.69
N TYR A 94 -15.89 19.04 -7.63
CA TYR A 94 -15.94 17.91 -6.69
C TYR A 94 -15.05 18.06 -5.46
N ALA A 95 -14.33 19.18 -5.35
CA ALA A 95 -13.32 19.40 -4.29
C ALA A 95 -13.86 19.30 -2.85
N ARG A 96 -15.17 19.50 -2.67
CA ARG A 96 -15.83 19.37 -1.35
C ARG A 96 -16.31 17.96 -1.08
N ASP A 97 -16.66 17.23 -2.11
CA ASP A 97 -17.37 15.96 -2.01
C ASP A 97 -16.46 14.75 -2.20
N PHE A 98 -15.29 14.93 -2.84
CA PHE A 98 -14.34 13.85 -3.11
C PHE A 98 -13.08 13.98 -2.25
N GLU A 99 -12.74 12.91 -1.55
CA GLU A 99 -11.48 12.77 -0.84
C GLU A 99 -11.01 11.31 -0.87
N ILE A 100 -9.73 11.09 -1.18
CA ILE A 100 -9.06 9.85 -0.81
C ILE A 100 -8.06 10.18 0.30
N ARG A 101 -8.25 9.53 1.45
CA ARG A 101 -7.41 9.67 2.63
C ARG A 101 -6.56 8.43 2.81
N ASN A 102 -5.26 8.60 2.91
CA ASN A 102 -4.34 7.55 3.30
C ASN A 102 -4.48 7.30 4.80
N LEU A 103 -4.83 6.09 5.17
CA LEU A 103 -5.12 5.76 6.57
C LEU A 103 -3.94 5.10 7.27
N ALA A 104 -3.32 4.12 6.64
CA ALA A 104 -2.24 3.34 7.25
C ALA A 104 -1.33 2.70 6.20
N SER A 105 -0.08 2.52 6.57
CA SER A 105 0.90 1.65 5.90
C SER A 105 2.10 1.42 6.83
N ASN A 106 2.86 0.34 6.60
CA ASN A 106 4.11 0.08 7.31
C ASN A 106 3.96 0.10 8.85
N GLY A 107 2.86 -0.45 9.37
CA GLY A 107 2.63 -0.51 10.81
C GLY A 107 2.32 0.83 11.48
N GLU A 108 2.10 1.89 10.72
CA GLU A 108 1.66 3.20 11.20
C GLU A 108 0.29 3.56 10.64
N MET A 109 -0.50 4.27 11.44
CA MET A 109 -1.80 4.79 11.00
C MET A 109 -1.97 6.27 11.28
N TRP A 110 -2.82 6.92 10.50
CA TRP A 110 -3.32 8.26 10.74
C TRP A 110 -4.17 8.33 12.02
N THR A 111 -4.02 9.39 12.79
CA THR A 111 -4.73 9.57 14.08
C THR A 111 -6.09 10.27 13.98
N GLY A 112 -6.54 10.58 12.76
CA GLY A 112 -7.75 11.39 12.54
C GLY A 112 -7.48 12.91 12.57
N LYS A 113 -6.26 13.38 12.85
CA LYS A 113 -5.94 14.80 13.00
C LYS A 113 -4.73 15.23 12.17
N GLY A 114 -4.96 16.16 11.23
CA GLY A 114 -3.87 16.71 10.38
C GLY A 114 -3.13 15.61 9.63
N MET A 115 -1.81 15.58 9.75
CA MET A 115 -0.91 14.56 9.22
C MET A 115 -0.30 13.68 10.34
N LYS A 116 -0.87 13.73 11.55
CA LYS A 116 -0.32 12.98 12.69
C LYS A 116 -0.55 11.49 12.52
N THR A 117 0.48 10.71 12.79
CA THR A 117 0.45 9.25 12.78
C THR A 117 0.72 8.67 14.18
N ARG A 118 0.42 7.41 14.35
CA ARG A 118 0.83 6.58 15.49
C ARG A 118 1.14 5.17 15.03
N LYS A 119 2.00 4.47 15.77
CA LYS A 119 2.25 3.05 15.57
C LYS A 119 1.00 2.22 15.90
N MET A 120 0.77 1.17 15.14
CA MET A 120 -0.32 0.20 15.35
C MET A 120 0.12 -1.03 16.14
N TYR A 121 1.41 -1.21 16.37
CA TYR A 121 1.98 -2.39 17.02
C TYR A 121 2.79 -2.00 18.26
N SER A 122 2.87 -2.94 19.20
CA SER A 122 3.64 -2.81 20.44
C SER A 122 4.66 -3.94 20.64
N GLY A 123 4.90 -4.77 19.68
CA GLY A 123 5.77 -5.94 19.79
C GLY A 123 7.01 -5.90 18.92
N ASP A 124 7.64 -7.06 18.75
CA ASP A 124 8.82 -7.22 17.90
C ASP A 124 8.45 -7.06 16.42
N ILE A 125 9.06 -6.08 15.78
CA ILE A 125 8.92 -5.80 14.35
C ILE A 125 9.34 -6.99 13.47
N ASN A 126 10.09 -7.94 14.01
CA ASN A 126 10.48 -9.16 13.30
C ASN A 126 9.33 -10.13 13.03
N LEU A 127 8.21 -9.95 13.73
CA LEU A 127 6.99 -10.74 13.53
C LEU A 127 6.07 -10.16 12.46
N PHE A 128 6.45 -9.05 11.83
CA PHE A 128 5.68 -8.45 10.74
C PHE A 128 5.78 -9.30 9.48
N ASP A 129 4.63 -9.60 8.90
CA ASP A 129 4.52 -10.08 7.52
C ASP A 129 4.22 -8.92 6.56
N GLU A 130 4.25 -9.19 5.26
CA GLU A 130 4.03 -8.18 4.23
C GLU A 130 2.60 -7.62 4.25
N ASN A 131 1.61 -8.44 4.61
CA ASN A 131 0.21 -8.02 4.68
C ASN A 131 -0.01 -6.90 5.70
N MET A 132 0.73 -6.94 6.81
CA MET A 132 0.67 -5.88 7.83
C MET A 132 1.20 -4.52 7.36
N ASN A 133 1.88 -4.49 6.21
CA ASN A 133 2.42 -3.28 5.60
C ASN A 133 1.49 -2.69 4.54
N SER A 134 0.34 -3.30 4.29
CA SER A 134 -0.62 -2.86 3.26
C SER A 134 -0.99 -1.39 3.39
N CYS A 135 -1.21 -0.77 2.24
CA CYS A 135 -1.66 0.62 2.14
C CYS A 135 -3.17 0.69 2.30
N ALA A 136 -3.63 1.18 3.44
CA ALA A 136 -5.06 1.38 3.69
C ALA A 136 -5.52 2.78 3.31
N ILE A 137 -6.64 2.87 2.61
CA ILE A 137 -7.25 4.12 2.19
C ILE A 137 -8.73 4.19 2.54
N ARG A 138 -9.22 5.42 2.67
CA ARG A 138 -10.66 5.72 2.64
C ARG A 138 -10.95 6.65 1.48
N LEU A 139 -11.87 6.23 0.62
CA LEU A 139 -12.49 7.09 -0.38
C LEU A 139 -13.81 7.61 0.16
N ARG A 140 -14.04 8.91 0.04
CA ARG A 140 -15.33 9.55 0.30
C ARG A 140 -15.78 10.31 -0.94
N TYR A 141 -17.04 10.13 -1.32
CA TYR A 141 -17.70 10.90 -2.37
C TYR A 141 -19.13 11.26 -1.94
N GLY A 142 -19.32 12.50 -1.58
CA GLY A 142 -20.57 12.94 -0.95
C GLY A 142 -20.86 12.17 0.34
N LYS A 143 -21.97 11.43 0.36
CA LYS A 143 -22.38 10.55 1.48
C LYS A 143 -21.82 9.13 1.37
N PHE A 144 -21.24 8.76 0.22
CA PHE A 144 -20.64 7.45 0.04
C PHE A 144 -19.26 7.42 0.68
N SER A 145 -18.97 6.36 1.43
CA SER A 145 -17.65 6.09 1.99
C SER A 145 -17.24 4.65 1.69
N TYR A 146 -16.02 4.47 1.23
CA TYR A 146 -15.43 3.17 0.92
C TYR A 146 -14.07 3.05 1.59
N TYR A 147 -13.85 1.94 2.27
CA TYR A 147 -12.58 1.56 2.87
C TYR A 147 -11.93 0.43 2.06
N ASN A 148 -10.62 0.54 1.87
CA ASN A 148 -9.80 -0.56 1.36
C ASN A 148 -8.56 -0.67 2.25
N GLY A 149 -8.40 -1.80 2.90
CA GLY A 149 -7.28 -2.09 3.79
C GLY A 149 -6.16 -2.92 3.15
N GLY A 150 -6.31 -3.30 1.87
CA GLY A 150 -5.44 -4.33 1.30
C GLY A 150 -5.60 -5.62 2.09
N ASP A 151 -4.49 -6.23 2.46
CA ASP A 151 -4.44 -7.46 3.27
C ASP A 151 -4.10 -7.17 4.76
N LEU A 152 -4.40 -5.97 5.25
CA LEU A 152 -4.23 -5.68 6.68
C LEU A 152 -4.97 -6.68 7.54
N SER A 153 -4.28 -7.18 8.56
CA SER A 153 -4.84 -8.18 9.46
C SER A 153 -5.92 -7.60 10.37
N GLY A 154 -7.07 -8.27 10.42
CA GLY A 154 -8.11 -8.07 11.42
C GLY A 154 -8.01 -9.07 12.56
N GLY A 155 -8.55 -8.76 13.73
CA GLY A 155 -8.68 -9.70 14.85
C GLY A 155 -9.82 -10.67 14.59
N ASN A 156 -9.54 -11.98 14.62
CA ASN A 156 -10.58 -13.00 14.68
C ASN A 156 -10.61 -13.60 16.09
N LEU A 157 -11.60 -13.21 16.87
CA LEU A 157 -11.79 -13.65 18.25
C LEU A 157 -12.14 -15.14 18.37
N ASP A 158 -12.63 -15.75 17.28
CA ASP A 158 -13.11 -17.14 17.27
C ASP A 158 -12.03 -18.15 16.82
N MET A 159 -10.85 -17.68 16.39
CA MET A 159 -9.73 -18.53 16.00
C MET A 159 -8.52 -18.33 16.91
N PRO A 160 -8.28 -19.27 17.86
CA PRO A 160 -7.14 -19.18 18.80
C PRO A 160 -5.75 -19.15 18.15
N SER A 161 -5.66 -19.60 16.89
CA SER A 161 -4.42 -19.62 16.09
C SER A 161 -4.20 -18.36 15.24
N TYR A 162 -5.19 -17.47 15.19
CA TYR A 162 -5.08 -16.22 14.42
C TYR A 162 -4.43 -15.12 15.27
N PRO A 163 -3.83 -14.11 14.63
CA PRO A 163 -2.96 -13.18 15.33
C PRO A 163 -3.62 -12.57 16.55
N SER A 164 -2.81 -12.46 17.60
CA SER A 164 -3.14 -11.79 18.85
C SER A 164 -3.76 -10.40 18.59
N LYS A 165 -4.43 -9.84 19.59
CA LYS A 165 -4.93 -8.45 19.56
C LYS A 165 -3.88 -7.42 19.11
N GLU A 166 -2.60 -7.76 19.26
CA GLU A 166 -1.45 -6.95 18.83
C GLU A 166 -1.32 -6.84 17.31
N ARG A 167 -1.98 -7.73 16.55
CA ARG A 167 -1.98 -7.75 15.09
C ARG A 167 -3.32 -7.34 14.48
N ASP A 168 -4.27 -6.93 15.29
CA ASP A 168 -5.57 -6.43 14.84
C ASP A 168 -5.44 -4.96 14.43
N PHE A 169 -5.04 -4.74 13.18
CA PHE A 169 -4.86 -3.41 12.64
C PHE A 169 -6.16 -2.81 12.13
N GLU A 170 -7.05 -3.63 11.58
CA GLU A 170 -8.32 -3.14 11.04
C GLU A 170 -9.21 -2.52 12.11
N SER A 171 -9.32 -3.16 13.28
CA SER A 171 -10.11 -2.59 14.39
C SER A 171 -9.55 -1.25 14.87
N GLN A 172 -8.23 -1.05 14.79
CA GLN A 172 -7.63 0.23 15.16
C GLN A 172 -7.96 1.34 14.15
N ILE A 173 -8.01 0.98 12.85
CA ILE A 173 -8.31 1.92 11.76
C ILE A 173 -9.79 2.27 11.75
N ALA A 174 -10.67 1.35 12.11
CA ALA A 174 -12.12 1.59 12.17
C ALA A 174 -12.48 2.86 12.96
N GLY A 175 -11.74 3.14 14.04
CA GLY A 175 -11.93 4.33 14.86
C GLY A 175 -11.68 5.69 14.15
N VAL A 176 -11.03 5.69 12.98
CA VAL A 176 -10.75 6.92 12.20
C VAL A 176 -11.40 6.90 10.82
N CYS A 177 -12.15 5.84 10.49
CA CYS A 177 -12.88 5.72 9.23
C CYS A 177 -14.26 6.37 9.27
N GLY A 178 -14.84 6.58 10.46
CA GLY A 178 -16.18 7.12 10.69
C GLY A 178 -16.35 8.60 10.39
#